data_a1a34fbe739fd577b16e154eca409d82
#
_entry.id   a1a34fbe739fd577b16e154eca409d82
#
_cell.length_a   1.000
_cell.length_b   1.000
_cell.length_c   1.000
_cell.angle_alpha   90.00
_cell.angle_beta   90.00
_cell.angle_gamma   90.00
#
_symmetry.space_group_name_H-M   'P 1'
#
loop_
_entity.id
_entity.type
_entity.pdbx_description
1 polymer ?
#
loop_
_entity_poly.entity_id
_entity_poly.type
_entity_poly.pdbx_seq_one_letter_code
_entity_poly.pdbx_strand_id
1 'polypeptide(L)'
;MKAVTAYLRSLNPRLPRAVWLIEAGGVANSLGNGIVLPFLIIYLHEVRHFGLATSGLVVSALGGVGLVSGPLAGRVVDRIGARTTLMGSLALLAAGYGGFPFVRHPWQALVLAAVAGFGNGGFAPGHSSLLASLTSREQRTAAYSLQRATDNLGFGVGGLAGGLIATTRVPSSFTLLFALDAGTFLAFIVLLAFVPAPRAVPAAIRATGRYATVLRDRAFIWLMVVVAVLVAAAYAQISTVLPPFVKEHAAVSEAGIGVIFFVNTVVIVAAQLPLAKALEGRRRMRTLALAGSIFAATCLAVLATGLWLDSTAAVVVLCAVIAVFSLGECLHGAVQNPLVADLAPEHLLGRYMAVRTIAWQLGFMVGPALGTLLLARSPAALWLAAAGACAAAAVGSLLLEGRIPLVAARTPRATRVPSKAFRVEWRTVTMPLDDPLSTGAKPSPHQASEASPLRGGGRRTT
;
A
#
# COMPACT_ATOMS: atom_id res chain seq x y z
N MET A 1 -23.34 6.39 -20.21
CA MET A 1 -22.73 5.23 -20.87
C MET A 1 -21.40 5.56 -21.56
N LYS A 2 -21.28 6.54 -22.47
CA LYS A 2 -20.01 6.86 -23.17
C LYS A 2 -18.85 7.22 -22.22
N ALA A 3 -19.11 7.92 -21.11
CA ALA A 3 -18.08 8.27 -20.11
C ALA A 3 -17.58 7.03 -19.32
N VAL A 4 -18.49 6.12 -18.98
CA VAL A 4 -18.15 4.85 -18.29
C VAL A 4 -17.36 3.94 -19.23
N THR A 5 -17.72 3.87 -20.50
CA THR A 5 -16.99 3.08 -21.51
C THR A 5 -15.62 3.68 -21.83
N ALA A 6 -15.48 5.00 -21.85
CA ALA A 6 -14.18 5.68 -21.98
C ALA A 6 -13.31 5.47 -20.71
N TYR A 7 -13.92 5.49 -19.53
CA TYR A 7 -13.27 5.17 -18.26
C TYR A 7 -12.81 3.71 -18.22
N LEU A 8 -13.67 2.75 -18.58
CA LEU A 8 -13.31 1.34 -18.67
C LEU A 8 -12.22 1.07 -19.72
N ARG A 9 -12.21 1.79 -20.84
CA ARG A 9 -11.13 1.72 -21.84
C ARG A 9 -9.83 2.34 -21.34
N SER A 10 -9.88 3.38 -20.51
CA SER A 10 -8.70 3.94 -19.85
C SER A 10 -8.15 3.04 -18.73
N LEU A 11 -8.99 2.15 -18.20
CA LEU A 11 -8.62 1.11 -17.24
C LEU A 11 -8.03 -0.15 -17.92
N ASN A 12 -8.01 -0.23 -19.27
CA ASN A 12 -7.31 -1.27 -19.98
C ASN A 12 -5.98 -0.71 -20.54
N PRO A 13 -4.99 -0.46 -19.71
CA PRO A 13 -3.66 -0.14 -20.16
C PRO A 13 -3.16 -1.37 -20.93
N ARG A 14 -2.50 -1.16 -22.07
CA ARG A 14 -1.86 -2.24 -22.84
C ARG A 14 -0.69 -2.79 -22.04
N LEU A 15 -0.99 -3.49 -20.94
CA LEU A 15 0.01 -4.09 -20.05
C LEU A 15 0.41 -5.47 -20.58
N PRO A 16 1.67 -5.89 -20.37
CA PRO A 16 2.13 -7.23 -20.68
C PRO A 16 1.31 -8.32 -20.01
N ARG A 17 1.17 -9.50 -20.62
CA ARG A 17 0.45 -10.64 -20.03
C ARG A 17 0.97 -11.01 -18.64
N ALA A 18 2.27 -10.92 -18.43
CA ALA A 18 2.90 -11.17 -17.13
C ALA A 18 2.39 -10.23 -16.02
N VAL A 19 2.08 -8.98 -16.33
CA VAL A 19 1.49 -8.02 -15.37
C VAL A 19 0.08 -8.43 -15.00
N TRP A 20 -0.74 -8.87 -15.96
CA TRP A 20 -2.08 -9.36 -15.68
C TRP A 20 -2.09 -10.62 -14.79
N LEU A 21 -1.11 -11.50 -14.91
CA LEU A 21 -0.95 -12.65 -14.01
C LEU A 21 -0.59 -12.21 -12.59
N ILE A 22 0.26 -11.20 -12.44
CA ILE A 22 0.62 -10.63 -11.13
C ILE A 22 -0.59 -9.95 -10.49
N GLU A 23 -1.36 -9.17 -11.27
CA GLU A 23 -2.56 -8.50 -10.78
C GLU A 23 -3.66 -9.51 -10.40
N ALA A 24 -3.85 -10.57 -11.19
CA ALA A 24 -4.78 -11.65 -10.83
C ALA A 24 -4.39 -12.33 -9.51
N GLY A 25 -3.09 -12.60 -9.30
CA GLY A 25 -2.57 -13.09 -8.03
C GLY A 25 -2.74 -12.10 -6.89
N GLY A 26 -2.52 -10.80 -7.17
CA GLY A 26 -2.76 -9.71 -6.22
C GLY A 26 -4.20 -9.62 -5.76
N VAL A 27 -5.17 -9.71 -6.69
CA VAL A 27 -6.61 -9.78 -6.37
C VAL A 27 -6.91 -10.97 -5.46
N ALA A 28 -6.41 -12.16 -5.80
CA ALA A 28 -6.61 -13.35 -4.99
C ALA A 28 -6.05 -13.18 -3.58
N ASN A 29 -4.83 -12.64 -3.45
CA ASN A 29 -4.19 -12.32 -2.18
C ASN A 29 -5.00 -11.30 -1.36
N SER A 30 -5.46 -10.22 -1.98
CA SER A 30 -6.23 -9.18 -1.28
C SER A 30 -7.61 -9.69 -0.85
N LEU A 31 -8.22 -10.58 -1.64
CA LEU A 31 -9.46 -11.27 -1.29
C LEU A 31 -9.24 -12.17 -0.07
N GLY A 32 -8.17 -12.98 -0.04
CA GLY A 32 -7.82 -13.82 1.10
C GLY A 32 -7.58 -13.01 2.37
N ASN A 33 -6.79 -11.95 2.29
CA ASN A 33 -6.58 -11.02 3.42
C ASN A 33 -7.90 -10.41 3.92
N GLY A 34 -8.81 -10.04 3.02
CA GLY A 34 -10.14 -9.54 3.38
C GLY A 34 -10.99 -10.60 4.10
N ILE A 35 -10.89 -11.87 3.69
CA ILE A 35 -11.61 -13.00 4.31
C ILE A 35 -11.17 -13.20 5.76
N VAL A 36 -9.88 -13.03 6.10
CA VAL A 36 -9.32 -13.39 7.40
C VAL A 36 -9.12 -12.21 8.33
N LEU A 37 -8.56 -11.11 7.86
CA LEU A 37 -8.02 -10.05 8.72
C LEU A 37 -9.07 -9.42 9.66
N PRO A 38 -10.30 -9.09 9.21
CA PRO A 38 -11.34 -8.53 10.08
C PRO A 38 -11.81 -9.49 11.17
N PHE A 39 -11.68 -10.79 10.94
CA PHE A 39 -12.20 -11.85 11.82
C PHE A 39 -11.12 -12.51 12.68
N LEU A 40 -9.85 -12.15 12.49
CA LEU A 40 -8.72 -12.81 13.19
C LEU A 40 -8.80 -12.60 14.72
N ILE A 41 -9.11 -11.40 15.19
CA ILE A 41 -9.25 -11.14 16.63
C ILE A 41 -10.48 -11.88 17.19
N ILE A 42 -11.60 -11.90 16.46
CA ILE A 42 -12.81 -12.65 16.85
C ILE A 42 -12.46 -14.14 16.98
N TYR A 43 -11.75 -14.70 16.00
CA TYR A 43 -11.30 -16.09 16.05
C TYR A 43 -10.44 -16.39 17.28
N LEU A 44 -9.42 -15.56 17.53
CA LEU A 44 -8.52 -15.78 18.67
C LEU A 44 -9.24 -15.62 20.01
N HIS A 45 -10.14 -14.67 20.11
CA HIS A 45 -10.83 -14.34 21.36
C HIS A 45 -12.02 -15.29 21.62
N GLU A 46 -12.94 -15.41 20.68
CA GLU A 46 -14.18 -16.14 20.89
C GLU A 46 -14.07 -17.65 20.59
N VAL A 47 -13.25 -18.04 19.60
CA VAL A 47 -13.12 -19.45 19.21
C VAL A 47 -11.97 -20.14 19.93
N ARG A 48 -10.84 -19.43 20.12
CA ARG A 48 -9.67 -19.97 20.84
C ARG A 48 -9.62 -19.59 22.31
N HIS A 49 -10.55 -18.73 22.77
CA HIS A 49 -10.67 -18.27 24.16
C HIS A 49 -9.40 -17.60 24.69
N PHE A 50 -8.64 -16.92 23.84
CA PHE A 50 -7.51 -16.09 24.26
C PHE A 50 -8.02 -14.77 24.79
N GLY A 51 -7.30 -14.18 25.75
CA GLY A 51 -7.60 -12.84 26.22
C GLY A 51 -7.58 -11.82 25.08
N LEU A 52 -8.46 -10.82 25.09
CA LEU A 52 -8.59 -9.84 24.03
C LEU A 52 -7.25 -9.10 23.78
N ALA A 53 -6.54 -8.70 24.84
CA ALA A 53 -5.22 -8.07 24.75
C ALA A 53 -4.18 -8.99 24.09
N THR A 54 -4.23 -10.30 24.40
CA THR A 54 -3.35 -11.30 23.78
C THR A 54 -3.66 -11.43 22.29
N SER A 55 -4.93 -11.44 21.91
CA SER A 55 -5.37 -11.50 20.51
C SER A 55 -4.87 -10.28 19.71
N GLY A 56 -4.96 -9.08 20.30
CA GLY A 56 -4.40 -7.87 19.71
C GLY A 56 -2.88 -7.89 19.59
N LEU A 57 -2.18 -8.47 20.58
CA LEU A 57 -0.73 -8.65 20.52
C LEU A 57 -0.30 -9.57 19.38
N VAL A 58 -1.06 -10.63 19.10
CA VAL A 58 -0.82 -11.54 17.96
C VAL A 58 -0.93 -10.77 16.64
N VAL A 59 -1.97 -9.94 16.47
CA VAL A 59 -2.13 -9.09 15.26
C VAL A 59 -1.01 -8.05 15.17
N SER A 60 -0.61 -7.47 16.31
CA SER A 60 0.51 -6.52 16.35
C SER A 60 1.84 -7.16 16.01
N ALA A 61 2.05 -8.44 16.36
CA ALA A 61 3.25 -9.19 15.99
C ALA A 61 3.37 -9.38 14.47
N LEU A 62 2.25 -9.57 13.75
CA LEU A 62 2.23 -9.57 12.28
C LEU A 62 2.85 -8.28 11.70
N GLY A 63 2.38 -7.13 12.17
CA GLY A 63 2.90 -5.82 11.74
C GLY A 63 4.35 -5.58 12.18
N GLY A 64 4.66 -5.90 13.43
CA GLY A 64 5.98 -5.68 14.02
C GLY A 64 7.09 -6.49 13.36
N VAL A 65 6.86 -7.78 13.11
CA VAL A 65 7.82 -8.63 12.40
C VAL A 65 7.95 -8.19 10.94
N GLY A 66 6.83 -7.81 10.29
CA GLY A 66 6.83 -7.25 8.94
C GLY A 66 7.67 -5.99 8.82
N LEU A 67 7.63 -5.11 9.84
CA LEU A 67 8.44 -3.90 9.90
C LEU A 67 9.94 -4.21 9.90
N VAL A 68 10.36 -5.21 10.66
CA VAL A 68 11.79 -5.62 10.76
C VAL A 68 12.23 -6.38 9.51
N SER A 69 11.38 -7.24 8.96
CA SER A 69 11.72 -8.08 7.81
C SER A 69 11.71 -7.31 6.48
N GLY A 70 10.95 -6.21 6.36
CA GLY A 70 10.88 -5.40 5.14
C GLY A 70 12.23 -4.92 4.60
N PRO A 71 13.09 -4.27 5.39
CA PRO A 71 14.43 -3.88 4.98
C PRO A 71 15.35 -5.05 4.61
N LEU A 72 15.17 -6.21 5.25
CA LEU A 72 15.89 -7.44 4.91
C LEU A 72 15.44 -7.98 3.55
N ALA A 73 14.12 -7.96 3.30
CA ALA A 73 13.53 -8.40 2.05
C ALA A 73 14.04 -7.62 0.83
N GLY A 74 14.27 -6.31 0.96
CA GLY A 74 14.90 -5.52 -0.09
C GLY A 74 16.25 -6.07 -0.52
N ARG A 75 17.10 -6.49 0.46
CA ARG A 75 18.40 -7.12 0.18
C ARG A 75 18.25 -8.51 -0.45
N VAL A 76 17.20 -9.23 -0.06
CA VAL A 76 16.89 -10.55 -0.63
C VAL A 76 16.44 -10.40 -2.10
N VAL A 77 15.59 -9.40 -2.41
CA VAL A 77 15.20 -9.04 -3.78
C VAL A 77 16.44 -8.78 -4.66
N ASP A 78 17.40 -8.03 -4.13
CA ASP A 78 18.64 -7.71 -4.85
C ASP A 78 19.52 -8.95 -5.11
N ARG A 79 19.45 -9.99 -4.26
CA ARG A 79 20.28 -11.18 -4.35
C ARG A 79 19.67 -12.31 -5.18
N ILE A 80 18.41 -12.65 -4.90
CA ILE A 80 17.72 -13.80 -5.49
C ILE A 80 16.61 -13.41 -6.46
N GLY A 81 16.38 -12.10 -6.64
CA GLY A 81 15.38 -11.55 -7.56
C GLY A 81 13.99 -11.39 -6.96
N ALA A 82 13.22 -10.46 -7.53
CA ALA A 82 11.91 -10.06 -7.03
C ALA A 82 10.87 -11.20 -7.04
N ARG A 83 10.87 -12.02 -8.11
CA ARG A 83 9.93 -13.15 -8.25
C ARG A 83 10.15 -14.20 -7.17
N THR A 84 11.38 -14.64 -6.96
CA THR A 84 11.72 -15.66 -5.94
C THR A 84 11.42 -15.16 -4.54
N THR A 85 11.73 -13.89 -4.26
CA THR A 85 11.43 -13.25 -2.97
C THR A 85 9.92 -13.21 -2.73
N LEU A 86 9.13 -12.83 -3.73
CA LEU A 86 7.67 -12.78 -3.62
C LEU A 86 7.09 -14.18 -3.39
N MET A 87 7.55 -15.20 -4.12
CA MET A 87 7.13 -16.60 -3.91
C MET A 87 7.45 -17.08 -2.50
N GLY A 88 8.65 -16.81 -2.00
CA GLY A 88 9.05 -17.14 -0.62
C GLY A 88 8.18 -16.41 0.42
N SER A 89 7.87 -15.14 0.19
CA SER A 89 6.96 -14.36 1.04
C SER A 89 5.56 -14.95 1.09
N LEU A 90 5.01 -15.31 -0.06
CA LEU A 90 3.69 -15.97 -0.16
C LEU A 90 3.68 -17.34 0.50
N ALA A 91 4.76 -18.12 0.41
CA ALA A 91 4.88 -19.41 1.09
C ALA A 91 4.87 -19.25 2.63
N LEU A 92 5.57 -18.23 3.15
CA LEU A 92 5.54 -17.91 4.58
C LEU A 92 4.15 -17.42 5.03
N LEU A 93 3.47 -16.61 4.22
CA LEU A 93 2.09 -16.20 4.49
C LEU A 93 1.15 -17.41 4.51
N ALA A 94 1.23 -18.30 3.52
CA ALA A 94 0.43 -19.52 3.46
C ALA A 94 0.68 -20.42 4.68
N ALA A 95 1.93 -20.61 5.08
CA ALA A 95 2.28 -21.40 6.26
C ALA A 95 1.79 -20.75 7.56
N GLY A 96 1.98 -19.43 7.70
CA GLY A 96 1.56 -18.68 8.88
C GLY A 96 0.04 -18.71 9.05
N TYR A 97 -0.73 -18.25 8.05
CA TYR A 97 -2.19 -18.22 8.13
C TYR A 97 -2.81 -19.61 8.11
N GLY A 98 -2.30 -20.54 7.28
CA GLY A 98 -2.75 -21.93 7.26
C GLY A 98 -2.49 -22.71 8.54
N GLY A 99 -1.59 -22.25 9.39
CA GLY A 99 -1.30 -22.81 10.71
C GLY A 99 -2.29 -22.40 11.81
N PHE A 100 -2.99 -21.26 11.69
CA PHE A 100 -3.90 -20.76 12.74
C PHE A 100 -4.99 -21.75 13.17
N PRO A 101 -5.60 -22.57 12.31
CA PRO A 101 -6.58 -23.57 12.74
C PRO A 101 -6.07 -24.58 13.77
N PHE A 102 -4.77 -24.79 13.85
CA PHE A 102 -4.13 -25.77 14.74
C PHE A 102 -3.63 -25.17 16.05
N VAL A 103 -3.80 -23.86 16.26
CA VAL A 103 -3.36 -23.16 17.46
C VAL A 103 -4.18 -23.60 18.66
N ARG A 104 -3.48 -23.96 19.76
CA ARG A 104 -4.06 -24.30 21.05
C ARG A 104 -3.59 -23.38 22.18
N HIS A 105 -2.43 -22.75 22.02
CA HIS A 105 -1.81 -21.90 23.02
C HIS A 105 -1.41 -20.53 22.40
N PRO A 106 -1.46 -19.43 23.17
CA PRO A 106 -1.13 -18.10 22.68
C PRO A 106 0.27 -17.97 22.04
N TRP A 107 1.27 -18.67 22.56
CA TRP A 107 2.62 -18.64 21.99
C TRP A 107 2.69 -19.21 20.57
N GLN A 108 1.86 -20.24 20.26
CA GLN A 108 1.77 -20.79 18.90
C GLN A 108 1.22 -19.75 17.92
N ALA A 109 0.17 -19.00 18.35
CA ALA A 109 -0.37 -17.91 17.57
C ALA A 109 0.68 -16.80 17.30
N LEU A 110 1.50 -16.46 18.31
CA LEU A 110 2.59 -15.51 18.17
C LEU A 110 3.65 -15.99 17.18
N VAL A 111 4.02 -17.26 17.23
CA VAL A 111 4.99 -17.85 16.28
C VAL A 111 4.43 -17.81 14.85
N LEU A 112 3.18 -18.21 14.64
CA LEU A 112 2.55 -18.17 13.32
C LEU A 112 2.38 -16.75 12.81
N ALA A 113 2.01 -15.82 13.70
CA ALA A 113 1.97 -14.39 13.38
C ALA A 113 3.36 -13.86 12.99
N ALA A 114 4.42 -14.30 13.66
CA ALA A 114 5.80 -13.92 13.28
C ALA A 114 6.18 -14.49 11.91
N VAL A 115 5.83 -15.73 11.60
CA VAL A 115 6.07 -16.36 10.29
C VAL A 115 5.32 -15.59 9.18
N ALA A 116 4.02 -15.34 9.38
CA ALA A 116 3.22 -14.56 8.45
C ALA A 116 3.73 -13.11 8.32
N GLY A 117 4.10 -12.48 9.45
CA GLY A 117 4.67 -11.14 9.48
C GLY A 117 5.98 -11.04 8.70
N PHE A 118 6.84 -12.06 8.80
CA PHE A 118 8.07 -12.12 8.01
C PHE A 118 7.77 -12.19 6.51
N GLY A 119 6.78 -13.00 6.11
CA GLY A 119 6.28 -13.07 4.74
C GLY A 119 5.71 -11.72 4.28
N ASN A 120 4.89 -11.07 5.12
CA ASN A 120 4.27 -9.79 4.81
C ASN A 120 5.30 -8.67 4.55
N GLY A 121 6.40 -8.64 5.33
CA GLY A 121 7.48 -7.68 5.11
C GLY A 121 8.19 -7.85 3.77
N GLY A 122 8.24 -9.07 3.22
CA GLY A 122 8.83 -9.35 1.90
C GLY A 122 7.86 -9.19 0.72
N PHE A 123 6.56 -9.23 0.99
CA PHE A 123 5.53 -9.16 -0.07
C PHE A 123 5.60 -7.85 -0.87
N ALA A 124 5.51 -6.71 -0.20
CA ALA A 124 5.46 -5.42 -0.87
C ALA A 124 6.72 -5.09 -1.69
N PRO A 125 7.96 -5.27 -1.18
CA PRO A 125 9.17 -5.11 -1.98
C PRO A 125 9.25 -6.06 -3.16
N GLY A 126 8.90 -7.34 -2.96
CA GLY A 126 8.91 -8.35 -4.03
C GLY A 126 7.89 -8.01 -5.13
N HIS A 127 6.66 -7.73 -4.76
CA HIS A 127 5.57 -7.39 -5.67
C HIS A 127 5.87 -6.11 -6.48
N SER A 128 6.23 -5.02 -5.79
CA SER A 128 6.51 -3.74 -6.44
C SER A 128 7.71 -3.81 -7.38
N SER A 129 8.78 -4.51 -6.97
CA SER A 129 9.98 -4.67 -7.80
C SER A 129 9.71 -5.53 -9.04
N LEU A 130 8.91 -6.60 -8.89
CA LEU A 130 8.52 -7.45 -10.01
C LEU A 130 7.65 -6.67 -11.00
N LEU A 131 6.66 -5.94 -10.52
CA LEU A 131 5.78 -5.10 -11.34
C LEU A 131 6.57 -4.03 -12.09
N ALA A 132 7.50 -3.35 -11.41
CA ALA A 132 8.37 -2.33 -12.00
C ALA A 132 9.29 -2.90 -13.09
N SER A 133 9.75 -4.15 -12.94
CA SER A 133 10.65 -4.79 -13.90
C SER A 133 9.96 -5.25 -15.17
N LEU A 134 8.64 -5.45 -15.12
CA LEU A 134 7.82 -5.92 -16.26
C LEU A 134 7.05 -4.79 -16.95
N THR A 135 7.18 -3.55 -16.47
CA THR A 135 6.50 -2.38 -17.02
C THR A 135 7.47 -1.30 -17.47
N SER A 136 7.18 -0.64 -18.61
CA SER A 136 7.90 0.57 -19.00
C SER A 136 7.60 1.74 -18.03
N ARG A 137 8.41 2.81 -18.09
CA ARG A 137 8.19 3.99 -17.22
C ARG A 137 6.80 4.58 -17.41
N GLU A 138 6.29 4.61 -18.64
CA GLU A 138 4.97 5.15 -19.01
C GLU A 138 3.83 4.27 -18.50
N GLN A 139 4.04 2.94 -18.42
CA GLN A 139 3.06 1.97 -17.97
C GLN A 139 2.98 1.85 -16.44
N ARG A 140 4.04 2.23 -15.71
CA ARG A 140 4.13 2.04 -14.24
C ARG A 140 2.99 2.70 -13.49
N THR A 141 2.65 3.95 -13.83
CA THR A 141 1.54 4.67 -13.16
C THR A 141 0.22 3.92 -13.31
N ALA A 142 -0.07 3.43 -14.52
CA ALA A 142 -1.27 2.67 -14.78
C ALA A 142 -1.28 1.33 -14.05
N ALA A 143 -0.15 0.61 -14.02
CA ALA A 143 -0.02 -0.66 -13.32
C ALA A 143 -0.22 -0.51 -11.80
N TYR A 144 0.44 0.45 -11.14
CA TYR A 144 0.25 0.70 -9.71
C TYR A 144 -1.16 1.22 -9.36
N SER A 145 -1.79 1.97 -10.27
CA SER A 145 -3.19 2.40 -10.07
C SER A 145 -4.15 1.22 -10.16
N LEU A 146 -3.91 0.29 -11.10
CA LEU A 146 -4.68 -0.94 -11.23
C LEU A 146 -4.51 -1.80 -9.98
N GLN A 147 -3.25 -2.05 -9.56
CA GLN A 147 -2.94 -2.78 -8.32
C GLN A 147 -3.74 -2.22 -7.14
N ARG A 148 -3.70 -0.91 -6.91
CA ARG A 148 -4.40 -0.30 -5.79
C ARG A 148 -5.92 -0.48 -5.86
N ALA A 149 -6.50 -0.39 -7.05
CA ALA A 149 -7.94 -0.59 -7.26
C ALA A 149 -8.32 -2.05 -7.00
N THR A 150 -7.53 -3.00 -7.49
CA THR A 150 -7.75 -4.43 -7.31
C THR A 150 -7.52 -4.88 -5.87
N ASP A 151 -6.52 -4.30 -5.17
CA ASP A 151 -6.28 -4.55 -3.75
C ASP A 151 -7.48 -4.14 -2.90
N ASN A 152 -8.01 -2.93 -3.09
CA ASN A 152 -9.19 -2.46 -2.36
C ASN A 152 -10.43 -3.30 -2.66
N LEU A 153 -10.68 -3.61 -3.94
CA LEU A 153 -11.83 -4.42 -4.34
C LEU A 153 -11.72 -5.84 -3.76
N GLY A 154 -10.55 -6.46 -3.88
CA GLY A 154 -10.29 -7.80 -3.33
C GLY A 154 -10.54 -7.84 -1.82
N PHE A 155 -9.99 -6.86 -1.07
CA PHE A 155 -10.16 -6.79 0.37
C PHE A 155 -11.63 -6.63 0.79
N GLY A 156 -12.41 -5.76 0.12
CA GLY A 156 -13.81 -5.55 0.45
C GLY A 156 -14.71 -6.73 0.10
N VAL A 157 -14.53 -7.34 -1.08
CA VAL A 157 -15.25 -8.55 -1.48
C VAL A 157 -14.87 -9.71 -0.54
N GLY A 158 -13.58 -9.82 -0.19
CA GLY A 158 -13.10 -10.78 0.78
C GLY A 158 -13.72 -10.61 2.16
N GLY A 159 -13.82 -9.36 2.65
CA GLY A 159 -14.47 -9.06 3.94
C GLY A 159 -15.94 -9.46 3.97
N LEU A 160 -16.67 -9.20 2.87
CA LEU A 160 -18.05 -9.64 2.73
C LEU A 160 -18.15 -11.17 2.71
N ALA A 161 -17.34 -11.83 1.89
CA ALA A 161 -17.32 -13.31 1.81
C ALA A 161 -16.95 -13.95 3.16
N GLY A 162 -15.91 -13.39 3.82
CA GLY A 162 -15.51 -13.81 5.16
C GLY A 162 -16.64 -13.70 6.18
N GLY A 163 -17.36 -12.57 6.18
CA GLY A 163 -18.50 -12.34 7.06
C GLY A 163 -19.68 -13.30 6.81
N LEU A 164 -19.88 -13.70 5.56
CA LEU A 164 -20.94 -14.68 5.22
C LEU A 164 -20.57 -16.11 5.60
N ILE A 165 -19.28 -16.45 5.61
CA ILE A 165 -18.77 -17.80 5.96
C ILE A 165 -18.54 -17.91 7.47
N ALA A 166 -17.95 -16.87 8.10
CA ALA A 166 -17.59 -16.90 9.51
C ALA A 166 -18.82 -16.99 10.40
N THR A 167 -18.77 -17.90 11.36
CA THR A 167 -19.73 -17.93 12.47
C THR A 167 -19.08 -18.56 13.68
N THR A 168 -19.16 -17.90 14.81
CA THR A 168 -18.62 -18.42 16.08
C THR A 168 -19.39 -19.63 16.60
N ARG A 169 -20.63 -19.84 16.11
CA ARG A 169 -21.42 -21.04 16.40
C ARG A 169 -20.82 -22.32 15.80
N VAL A 170 -20.05 -22.19 14.71
CA VAL A 170 -19.40 -23.30 14.00
C VAL A 170 -17.92 -22.99 13.85
N PRO A 171 -17.06 -23.38 14.81
CA PRO A 171 -15.62 -23.09 14.79
C PRO A 171 -14.90 -23.50 13.50
N SER A 172 -15.35 -24.56 12.84
CA SER A 172 -14.78 -25.02 11.55
C SER A 172 -14.98 -24.02 10.41
N SER A 173 -15.92 -23.08 10.51
CA SER A 173 -16.08 -22.00 9.54
C SER A 173 -14.82 -21.12 9.45
N PHE A 174 -14.17 -20.85 10.59
CA PHE A 174 -12.90 -20.13 10.60
C PHE A 174 -11.75 -20.93 10.01
N THR A 175 -11.75 -22.26 10.19
CA THR A 175 -10.79 -23.15 9.52
C THR A 175 -10.89 -23.00 8.00
N LEU A 176 -12.12 -22.90 7.47
CA LEU A 176 -12.36 -22.65 6.05
C LEU A 176 -11.82 -21.28 5.61
N LEU A 177 -11.99 -20.21 6.43
CA LEU A 177 -11.43 -18.90 6.11
C LEU A 177 -9.90 -18.96 5.95
N PHE A 178 -9.20 -19.58 6.90
CA PHE A 178 -7.75 -19.72 6.84
C PHE A 178 -7.29 -20.62 5.68
N ALA A 179 -8.04 -21.69 5.38
CA ALA A 179 -7.74 -22.57 4.25
C ALA A 179 -7.91 -21.83 2.90
N LEU A 180 -8.98 -21.05 2.75
CA LEU A 180 -9.20 -20.22 1.57
C LEU A 180 -8.09 -19.19 1.39
N ASP A 181 -7.72 -18.49 2.46
CA ASP A 181 -6.64 -17.48 2.41
C ASP A 181 -5.29 -18.12 2.06
N ALA A 182 -4.92 -19.22 2.74
CA ALA A 182 -3.72 -19.99 2.40
C ALA A 182 -3.76 -20.47 0.93
N GLY A 183 -4.93 -20.91 0.45
CA GLY A 183 -5.16 -21.28 -0.94
C GLY A 183 -4.91 -20.12 -1.92
N THR A 184 -5.30 -18.90 -1.57
CA THR A 184 -5.03 -17.71 -2.42
C THR A 184 -3.53 -17.41 -2.54
N PHE A 185 -2.76 -17.55 -1.46
CA PHE A 185 -1.30 -17.42 -1.51
C PHE A 185 -0.67 -18.51 -2.41
N LEU A 186 -1.10 -19.74 -2.26
CA LEU A 186 -0.60 -20.85 -3.10
C LEU A 186 -0.99 -20.65 -4.57
N ALA A 187 -2.22 -20.22 -4.86
CA ALA A 187 -2.65 -19.88 -6.21
C ALA A 187 -1.79 -18.77 -6.81
N PHE A 188 -1.44 -17.75 -6.02
CA PHE A 188 -0.56 -16.69 -6.50
C PHE A 188 0.85 -17.21 -6.79
N ILE A 189 1.40 -18.11 -5.96
CA ILE A 189 2.69 -18.78 -6.24
C ILE A 189 2.64 -19.52 -7.58
N VAL A 190 1.55 -20.26 -7.85
CA VAL A 190 1.36 -20.97 -9.13
C VAL A 190 1.31 -19.99 -10.30
N LEU A 191 0.56 -18.87 -10.18
CA LEU A 191 0.53 -17.85 -11.23
C LEU A 191 1.91 -17.24 -11.48
N LEU A 192 2.69 -17.00 -10.41
CA LEU A 192 4.06 -16.49 -10.53
C LEU A 192 4.99 -17.49 -11.25
N ALA A 193 4.70 -18.79 -11.23
CA ALA A 193 5.50 -19.77 -11.98
C ALA A 193 5.47 -19.51 -13.50
N PHE A 194 4.38 -18.91 -14.00
CA PHE A 194 4.23 -18.54 -15.41
C PHE A 194 4.75 -17.13 -15.74
N VAL A 195 5.16 -16.35 -14.73
CA VAL A 195 5.72 -15.01 -14.94
C VAL A 195 7.22 -15.14 -15.24
N PRO A 196 7.74 -14.52 -16.31
CA PRO A 196 9.16 -14.51 -16.58
C PRO A 196 9.96 -13.96 -15.38
N ALA A 197 11.07 -14.60 -15.04
CA ALA A 197 12.00 -14.04 -14.07
C ALA A 197 12.81 -12.94 -14.76
N PRO A 198 12.63 -11.65 -14.43
CA PRO A 198 13.47 -10.62 -14.99
C PRO A 198 14.91 -10.86 -14.54
N ARG A 199 15.87 -10.68 -15.43
CA ARG A 199 17.28 -10.65 -15.04
C ARG A 199 17.45 -9.58 -13.96
N ALA A 200 18.13 -9.92 -12.87
CA ALA A 200 18.45 -8.96 -11.81
C ALA A 200 19.06 -7.71 -12.47
N VAL A 201 18.39 -6.56 -12.29
CA VAL A 201 18.93 -5.29 -12.74
C VAL A 201 20.20 -5.06 -11.91
N PRO A 202 21.37 -4.85 -12.55
CA PRO A 202 22.58 -4.57 -11.78
C PRO A 202 22.33 -3.45 -10.79
N ALA A 203 22.83 -3.58 -9.56
CA ALA A 203 22.69 -2.66 -8.45
C ALA A 203 23.34 -1.27 -8.67
N ALA A 204 23.44 -0.81 -9.91
CA ALA A 204 24.14 0.40 -10.34
C ALA A 204 23.44 1.72 -9.99
N ILE A 205 22.23 1.67 -9.44
CA ILE A 205 21.57 2.86 -8.88
C ILE A 205 21.32 2.64 -7.40
N ARG A 206 22.39 2.41 -6.66
CA ARG A 206 22.34 2.54 -5.20
C ARG A 206 22.05 4.00 -4.88
N ALA A 207 20.92 4.25 -4.27
CA ALA A 207 20.60 5.56 -3.74
C ALA A 207 21.75 6.02 -2.81
N THR A 208 22.54 6.98 -3.29
CA THR A 208 23.79 7.47 -2.65
C THR A 208 23.54 8.49 -1.57
N GLY A 209 22.60 8.34 -0.67
CA GLY A 209 22.37 9.27 0.44
C GLY A 209 22.35 8.55 1.79
N ARG A 210 22.36 9.26 2.89
CA ARG A 210 22.29 8.71 4.25
C ARG A 210 20.87 8.83 4.80
N TYR A 211 20.33 7.81 5.45
CA TYR A 211 19.06 7.90 6.20
C TYR A 211 19.09 9.03 7.24
N ALA A 212 20.29 9.34 7.79
CA ALA A 212 20.48 10.46 8.70
C ALA A 212 20.01 11.82 8.14
N THR A 213 20.11 12.02 6.82
CA THR A 213 19.61 13.24 6.16
C THR A 213 18.09 13.32 6.22
N VAL A 214 17.41 12.21 5.96
CA VAL A 214 15.93 12.12 6.01
C VAL A 214 15.44 12.31 7.46
N LEU A 215 16.12 11.69 8.43
CA LEU A 215 15.77 11.79 9.85
C LEU A 215 16.04 13.19 10.45
N ARG A 216 16.85 14.00 9.81
CA ARG A 216 17.09 15.42 10.19
C ARG A 216 16.04 16.37 9.64
N ASP A 217 15.25 15.95 8.66
CA ASP A 217 14.12 16.75 8.15
C ASP A 217 12.97 16.72 9.17
N ARG A 218 12.98 17.70 10.06
CA ARG A 218 12.01 17.80 11.16
C ARG A 218 10.57 17.89 10.67
N ALA A 219 10.32 18.63 9.58
CA ALA A 219 8.97 18.79 9.04
C ALA A 219 8.43 17.45 8.52
N PHE A 220 9.28 16.72 7.80
CA PHE A 220 8.94 15.39 7.29
C PHE A 220 8.73 14.38 8.42
N ILE A 221 9.61 14.34 9.43
CA ILE A 221 9.47 13.41 10.57
C ILE A 221 8.18 13.70 11.36
N TRP A 222 7.85 14.96 11.63
CA TRP A 222 6.59 15.30 12.26
C TRP A 222 5.37 14.88 11.44
N LEU A 223 5.44 15.02 10.10
CA LEU A 223 4.42 14.49 9.21
C LEU A 223 4.30 12.96 9.34
N MET A 224 5.42 12.24 9.45
CA MET A 224 5.41 10.79 9.65
C MET A 224 4.83 10.38 11.01
N VAL A 225 5.07 11.16 12.05
CA VAL A 225 4.42 10.96 13.37
C VAL A 225 2.91 11.14 13.26
N VAL A 226 2.43 12.20 12.60
CA VAL A 226 1.00 12.41 12.35
C VAL A 226 0.39 11.22 11.60
N VAL A 227 1.07 10.74 10.56
CA VAL A 227 0.63 9.56 9.79
C VAL A 227 0.58 8.31 10.66
N ALA A 228 1.62 8.04 11.44
CA ALA A 228 1.66 6.87 12.32
C ALA A 228 0.53 6.90 13.36
N VAL A 229 0.24 8.08 13.93
CA VAL A 229 -0.88 8.27 14.87
C VAL A 229 -2.22 8.02 14.20
N LEU A 230 -2.47 8.59 13.00
CA LEU A 230 -3.72 8.36 12.26
C LEU A 230 -3.89 6.87 11.90
N VAL A 231 -2.80 6.19 11.51
CA VAL A 231 -2.86 4.76 11.21
C VAL A 231 -3.14 3.95 12.46
N ALA A 232 -2.49 4.23 13.58
CA ALA A 232 -2.71 3.52 14.84
C ALA A 232 -4.10 3.77 15.43
N ALA A 233 -4.57 5.02 15.41
CA ALA A 233 -5.80 5.43 16.08
C ALA A 233 -7.06 5.31 15.21
N ALA A 234 -6.94 5.25 13.87
CA ALA A 234 -8.09 5.14 12.98
C ALA A 234 -8.02 3.85 12.15
N TYR A 235 -7.08 3.74 11.21
CA TYR A 235 -7.03 2.59 10.28
C TYR A 235 -6.96 1.25 11.00
N ALA A 236 -6.02 1.10 11.94
CA ALA A 236 -5.85 -0.14 12.68
C ALA A 236 -7.06 -0.45 13.57
N GLN A 237 -7.66 0.57 14.20
CA GLN A 237 -8.84 0.35 15.04
C GLN A 237 -10.04 -0.12 14.22
N ILE A 238 -10.32 0.55 13.10
CA ILE A 238 -11.44 0.17 12.24
C ILE A 238 -11.21 -1.22 11.60
N SER A 239 -10.01 -1.51 11.14
CA SER A 239 -9.75 -2.78 10.43
C SER A 239 -9.65 -4.00 11.33
N THR A 240 -9.25 -3.86 12.61
CA THR A 240 -8.96 -5.01 13.48
C THR A 240 -9.71 -5.02 14.80
N VAL A 241 -10.04 -3.87 15.38
CA VAL A 241 -10.67 -3.77 16.72
C VAL A 241 -12.16 -3.48 16.65
N LEU A 242 -12.63 -2.78 15.61
CA LEU A 242 -14.07 -2.59 15.38
C LEU A 242 -14.85 -3.91 15.34
N PRO A 243 -14.40 -4.97 14.60
CA PRO A 243 -15.14 -6.22 14.52
C PRO A 243 -15.47 -6.87 15.88
N PRO A 244 -14.50 -7.14 16.76
CA PRO A 244 -14.80 -7.69 18.09
C PRO A 244 -15.63 -6.72 18.94
N PHE A 245 -15.38 -5.40 18.87
CA PHE A 245 -16.15 -4.41 19.62
C PHE A 245 -17.63 -4.42 19.25
N VAL A 246 -17.98 -4.35 17.98
CA VAL A 246 -19.41 -4.28 17.56
C VAL A 246 -20.12 -5.63 17.76
N LYS A 247 -19.38 -6.72 17.71
CA LYS A 247 -19.92 -8.05 18.01
C LYS A 247 -20.27 -8.19 19.49
N GLU A 248 -19.39 -7.77 20.38
CA GLU A 248 -19.57 -7.88 21.82
C GLU A 248 -20.60 -6.89 22.37
N HIS A 249 -20.59 -5.63 21.90
CA HIS A 249 -21.36 -4.53 22.49
C HIS A 249 -22.66 -4.19 21.73
N ALA A 250 -22.72 -4.46 20.43
CA ALA A 250 -23.91 -4.19 19.62
C ALA A 250 -24.54 -5.47 19.00
N ALA A 251 -24.06 -6.65 19.39
CA ALA A 251 -24.52 -7.96 18.90
C ALA A 251 -24.56 -8.06 17.37
N VAL A 252 -23.65 -7.34 16.67
CA VAL A 252 -23.55 -7.36 15.21
C VAL A 252 -22.98 -8.71 14.76
N SER A 253 -23.67 -9.37 13.83
CA SER A 253 -23.24 -10.65 13.28
C SER A 253 -21.99 -10.49 12.41
N GLU A 254 -21.27 -11.58 12.17
CA GLU A 254 -20.12 -11.62 11.26
C GLU A 254 -20.51 -11.16 9.84
N ALA A 255 -21.71 -11.53 9.38
CA ALA A 255 -22.24 -11.04 8.10
C ALA A 255 -22.44 -9.53 8.09
N GLY A 256 -22.95 -8.95 9.19
CA GLY A 256 -23.07 -7.49 9.36
C GLY A 256 -21.71 -6.80 9.30
N ILE A 257 -20.69 -7.36 9.95
CA ILE A 257 -19.30 -6.87 9.87
C ILE A 257 -18.81 -6.91 8.42
N GLY A 258 -19.05 -8.01 7.70
CA GLY A 258 -18.69 -8.13 6.29
C GLY A 258 -19.35 -7.05 5.40
N VAL A 259 -20.63 -6.74 5.64
CA VAL A 259 -21.35 -5.67 4.93
C VAL A 259 -20.71 -4.30 5.21
N ILE A 260 -20.34 -4.02 6.46
CA ILE A 260 -19.69 -2.76 6.85
C ILE A 260 -18.36 -2.57 6.07
N PHE A 261 -17.52 -3.60 5.97
CA PHE A 261 -16.28 -3.55 5.20
C PHE A 261 -16.52 -3.45 3.68
N PHE A 262 -17.56 -4.09 3.18
CA PHE A 262 -17.93 -3.95 1.78
C PHE A 262 -18.37 -2.52 1.45
N VAL A 263 -19.16 -1.86 2.31
CA VAL A 263 -19.53 -0.44 2.17
C VAL A 263 -18.29 0.45 2.13
N ASN A 264 -17.30 0.23 3.02
CA ASN A 264 -16.02 0.93 2.97
C ASN A 264 -15.40 0.88 1.56
N THR A 265 -15.29 -0.33 1.01
CA THR A 265 -14.72 -0.53 -0.33
C THR A 265 -15.50 0.17 -1.43
N VAL A 266 -16.82 0.04 -1.43
CA VAL A 266 -17.68 0.69 -2.44
C VAL A 266 -17.51 2.21 -2.42
N VAL A 267 -17.50 2.81 -1.23
CA VAL A 267 -17.30 4.25 -1.07
C VAL A 267 -15.91 4.69 -1.53
N ILE A 268 -14.85 3.96 -1.18
CA ILE A 268 -13.49 4.27 -1.63
C ILE A 268 -13.42 4.24 -3.16
N VAL A 269 -13.90 3.17 -3.79
CA VAL A 269 -13.88 3.04 -5.25
C VAL A 269 -14.67 4.14 -5.95
N ALA A 270 -15.83 4.50 -5.40
CA ALA A 270 -16.68 5.55 -5.99
C ALA A 270 -16.14 6.96 -5.76
N ALA A 271 -15.58 7.25 -4.57
CA ALA A 271 -15.23 8.60 -4.14
C ALA A 271 -13.77 9.00 -4.42
N GLN A 272 -12.85 8.05 -4.52
CA GLN A 272 -11.40 8.34 -4.58
C GLN A 272 -11.01 9.27 -5.73
N LEU A 273 -11.48 9.03 -6.95
CA LEU A 273 -11.14 9.85 -8.11
C LEU A 273 -11.87 11.21 -8.14
N PRO A 274 -13.20 11.28 -7.92
CA PRO A 274 -13.89 12.55 -7.81
C PRO A 274 -13.31 13.46 -6.75
N LEU A 275 -13.01 12.90 -5.57
CA LEU A 275 -12.47 13.65 -4.45
C LEU A 275 -11.03 14.13 -4.71
N ALA A 276 -10.18 13.30 -5.31
CA ALA A 276 -8.83 13.70 -5.71
C ALA A 276 -8.85 14.91 -6.67
N LYS A 277 -9.80 14.94 -7.63
CA LYS A 277 -10.00 16.10 -8.53
C LYS A 277 -10.51 17.33 -7.78
N ALA A 278 -11.46 17.17 -6.85
CA ALA A 278 -12.00 18.27 -6.07
C ALA A 278 -10.96 18.92 -5.14
N LEU A 279 -9.88 18.19 -4.84
CA LEU A 279 -8.77 18.66 -4.00
C LEU A 279 -7.70 19.44 -4.78
N GLU A 280 -7.77 19.52 -6.11
CA GLU A 280 -6.81 20.28 -6.92
C GLU A 280 -6.73 21.74 -6.45
N GLY A 281 -5.51 22.23 -6.20
CA GLY A 281 -5.25 23.59 -5.69
C GLY A 281 -5.56 23.80 -4.20
N ARG A 282 -6.11 22.82 -3.49
CA ARG A 282 -6.39 22.88 -2.05
C ARG A 282 -5.10 22.74 -1.24
N ARG A 283 -5.11 23.26 -0.01
CA ARG A 283 -3.98 23.18 0.93
C ARG A 283 -3.94 21.77 1.55
N ARG A 284 -2.85 21.07 1.32
CA ARG A 284 -2.68 19.65 1.70
C ARG A 284 -2.79 19.42 3.20
N MET A 285 -2.20 20.29 4.02
CA MET A 285 -2.24 20.14 5.48
C MET A 285 -3.65 20.31 6.04
N ARG A 286 -4.44 21.22 5.48
CA ARG A 286 -5.87 21.37 5.86
C ARG A 286 -6.70 20.18 5.45
N THR A 287 -6.41 19.60 4.29
CA THR A 287 -7.07 18.35 3.86
C THR A 287 -6.73 17.19 4.78
N LEU A 288 -5.46 17.09 5.21
CA LEU A 288 -5.04 16.07 6.17
C LEU A 288 -5.68 16.29 7.55
N ALA A 289 -5.79 17.53 8.00
CA ALA A 289 -6.49 17.88 9.25
C ALA A 289 -7.99 17.52 9.16
N LEU A 290 -8.64 17.80 8.02
CA LEU A 290 -10.04 17.40 7.81
C LEU A 290 -10.19 15.87 7.87
N ALA A 291 -9.29 15.10 7.26
CA ALA A 291 -9.29 13.64 7.38
C ALA A 291 -9.15 13.18 8.83
N GLY A 292 -8.23 13.76 9.60
CA GLY A 292 -8.06 13.47 11.03
C GLY A 292 -9.31 13.82 11.86
N SER A 293 -9.99 14.93 11.54
CA SER A 293 -11.25 15.32 12.20
C SER A 293 -12.39 14.35 11.87
N ILE A 294 -12.49 13.90 10.62
CA ILE A 294 -13.44 12.87 10.21
C ILE A 294 -13.18 11.58 10.99
N PHE A 295 -11.92 11.15 11.09
CA PHE A 295 -11.57 9.95 11.86
C PHE A 295 -11.90 10.08 13.34
N ALA A 296 -11.66 11.24 13.95
CA ALA A 296 -12.04 11.50 15.33
C ALA A 296 -13.57 11.41 15.52
N ALA A 297 -14.34 12.06 14.66
CA ALA A 297 -15.81 11.99 14.69
C ALA A 297 -16.33 10.55 14.48
N THR A 298 -15.69 9.79 13.58
CA THR A 298 -16.02 8.38 13.33
C THR A 298 -15.79 7.53 14.59
N CYS A 299 -14.68 7.71 15.31
CA CYS A 299 -14.42 6.97 16.54
C CYS A 299 -15.50 7.24 17.59
N LEU A 300 -15.95 8.49 17.76
CA LEU A 300 -17.03 8.84 18.66
C LEU A 300 -18.38 8.24 18.22
N ALA A 301 -18.67 8.25 16.94
CA ALA A 301 -19.89 7.68 16.38
C ALA A 301 -19.91 6.15 16.53
N VAL A 302 -18.77 5.46 16.35
CA VAL A 302 -18.65 4.02 16.60
C VAL A 302 -18.91 3.70 18.07
N LEU A 303 -18.33 4.47 19.00
CA LEU A 303 -18.59 4.30 20.44
C LEU A 303 -20.08 4.44 20.76
N ALA A 304 -20.70 5.52 20.28
CA ALA A 304 -22.12 5.77 20.49
C ALA A 304 -22.99 4.63 19.92
N THR A 305 -22.68 4.16 18.72
CA THR A 305 -23.40 3.05 18.09
C THR A 305 -23.32 1.78 18.92
N GLY A 306 -22.12 1.41 19.38
CA GLY A 306 -21.92 0.20 20.17
C GLY A 306 -22.54 0.23 21.55
N LEU A 307 -22.79 1.42 22.12
CA LEU A 307 -23.40 1.55 23.45
C LEU A 307 -24.91 1.68 23.45
N TRP A 308 -25.51 2.17 22.35
CA TRP A 308 -26.92 2.61 22.36
C TRP A 308 -27.82 1.94 21.33
N LEU A 309 -27.27 1.16 20.40
CA LEU A 309 -28.05 0.55 19.32
C LEU A 309 -28.01 -0.98 19.36
N ASP A 310 -29.12 -1.58 18.96
CA ASP A 310 -29.22 -3.02 18.73
C ASP A 310 -28.57 -3.44 17.40
N SER A 311 -28.49 -4.76 17.14
CA SER A 311 -27.75 -5.33 16.03
C SER A 311 -28.13 -4.79 14.65
N THR A 312 -29.44 -4.61 14.36
CA THR A 312 -29.91 -4.17 13.05
C THR A 312 -29.70 -2.67 12.86
N ALA A 313 -30.09 -1.86 13.84
CA ALA A 313 -29.87 -0.42 13.82
C ALA A 313 -28.37 -0.10 13.82
N ALA A 314 -27.57 -0.85 14.60
CA ALA A 314 -26.12 -0.71 14.64
C ALA A 314 -25.48 -0.93 13.27
N VAL A 315 -25.86 -1.98 12.52
CA VAL A 315 -25.31 -2.23 11.17
C VAL A 315 -25.61 -1.07 10.23
N VAL A 316 -26.87 -0.58 10.21
CA VAL A 316 -27.26 0.54 9.34
C VAL A 316 -26.47 1.81 9.65
N VAL A 317 -26.38 2.17 10.93
CA VAL A 317 -25.65 3.37 11.36
C VAL A 317 -24.15 3.20 11.12
N LEU A 318 -23.58 2.03 11.40
CA LEU A 318 -22.15 1.76 11.13
C LEU A 318 -21.84 1.81 9.65
N CYS A 319 -22.71 1.34 8.77
CA CYS A 319 -22.53 1.52 7.32
C CYS A 319 -22.42 3.01 6.95
N ALA A 320 -23.26 3.87 7.51
CA ALA A 320 -23.18 5.32 7.28
C ALA A 320 -21.90 5.93 7.89
N VAL A 321 -21.56 5.55 9.12
CA VAL A 321 -20.34 6.00 9.82
C VAL A 321 -19.08 5.60 9.06
N ILE A 322 -19.02 4.35 8.56
CA ILE A 322 -17.89 3.84 7.78
C ILE A 322 -17.86 4.46 6.39
N ALA A 323 -18.99 4.79 5.79
CA ALA A 323 -19.00 5.57 4.55
C ALA A 323 -18.34 6.94 4.74
N VAL A 324 -18.61 7.63 5.85
CA VAL A 324 -17.93 8.90 6.20
C VAL A 324 -16.45 8.68 6.48
N PHE A 325 -16.09 7.61 7.20
CA PHE A 325 -14.70 7.20 7.42
C PHE A 325 -13.95 7.02 6.09
N SER A 326 -14.56 6.33 5.13
CA SER A 326 -14.00 6.08 3.79
C SER A 326 -13.71 7.37 3.03
N LEU A 327 -14.53 8.41 3.18
CA LEU A 327 -14.22 9.74 2.63
C LEU A 327 -12.96 10.33 3.28
N GLY A 328 -12.79 10.16 4.60
CA GLY A 328 -11.55 10.52 5.31
C GLY A 328 -10.34 9.77 4.75
N GLU A 329 -10.47 8.47 4.47
CA GLU A 329 -9.41 7.66 3.83
C GLU A 329 -9.05 8.18 2.43
N CYS A 330 -10.05 8.54 1.63
CA CYS A 330 -9.83 9.14 0.30
C CYS A 330 -9.08 10.49 0.41
N LEU A 331 -9.46 11.34 1.36
CA LEU A 331 -8.78 12.62 1.62
C LEU A 331 -7.32 12.41 2.04
N HIS A 332 -7.09 11.51 3.01
CA HIS A 332 -5.76 11.17 3.51
C HIS A 332 -4.88 10.59 2.40
N GLY A 333 -5.40 9.61 1.64
CA GLY A 333 -4.67 8.95 0.56
C GLY A 333 -4.33 9.88 -0.61
N ALA A 334 -5.22 10.81 -0.97
CA ALA A 334 -4.99 11.78 -2.03
C ALA A 334 -3.88 12.79 -1.70
N VAL A 335 -3.62 13.02 -0.40
CA VAL A 335 -2.63 14.00 0.05
C VAL A 335 -1.31 13.35 0.43
N GLN A 336 -1.32 12.28 1.20
CA GLN A 336 -0.13 11.73 1.85
C GLN A 336 0.96 11.30 0.86
N ASN A 337 0.64 10.46 -0.11
CA ASN A 337 1.65 9.93 -1.03
C ASN A 337 2.28 11.00 -1.92
N PRO A 338 1.50 11.88 -2.59
CA PRO A 338 2.07 12.96 -3.38
C PRO A 338 2.87 13.96 -2.54
N LEU A 339 2.43 14.25 -1.31
CA LEU A 339 3.13 15.17 -0.43
C LEU A 339 4.53 14.66 -0.07
N VAL A 340 4.65 13.38 0.29
CA VAL A 340 5.95 12.76 0.59
C VAL A 340 6.86 12.78 -0.64
N ALA A 341 6.31 12.53 -1.84
CA ALA A 341 7.08 12.58 -3.08
C ALA A 341 7.59 13.99 -3.39
N ASP A 342 6.76 15.03 -3.16
CA ASP A 342 7.11 16.42 -3.44
C ASP A 342 8.06 17.04 -2.38
N LEU A 343 8.09 16.47 -1.16
CA LEU A 343 9.05 16.86 -0.12
C LEU A 343 10.43 16.23 -0.32
N ALA A 344 10.48 15.08 -0.97
CA ALA A 344 11.70 14.33 -1.13
C ALA A 344 12.60 14.91 -2.23
N PRO A 345 13.89 15.20 -1.97
CA PRO A 345 14.86 15.40 -3.03
C PRO A 345 14.92 14.17 -3.95
N GLU A 346 15.06 14.35 -5.26
CA GLU A 346 15.00 13.25 -6.24
C GLU A 346 15.92 12.07 -5.88
N HIS A 347 17.15 12.35 -5.45
CA HIS A 347 18.13 11.33 -5.06
C HIS A 347 17.83 10.64 -3.71
N LEU A 348 16.87 11.14 -2.91
CA LEU A 348 16.44 10.58 -1.61
C LEU A 348 15.00 10.04 -1.63
N LEU A 349 14.27 10.17 -2.74
CA LEU A 349 12.86 9.78 -2.86
C LEU A 349 12.58 8.38 -2.28
N GLY A 350 13.40 7.40 -2.63
CA GLY A 350 13.23 6.03 -2.12
C GLY A 350 13.33 5.92 -0.60
N ARG A 351 14.18 6.77 0.05
CA ARG A 351 14.31 6.77 1.52
C ARG A 351 13.15 7.46 2.22
N TYR A 352 12.64 8.57 1.65
CA TYR A 352 11.44 9.22 2.15
C TYR A 352 10.25 8.26 2.09
N MET A 353 10.08 7.53 0.97
CA MET A 353 9.04 6.51 0.83
C MET A 353 9.23 5.34 1.80
N ALA A 354 10.47 4.92 2.08
CA ALA A 354 10.75 3.88 3.06
C ALA A 354 10.36 4.32 4.49
N VAL A 355 10.72 5.55 4.90
CA VAL A 355 10.32 6.08 6.22
C VAL A 355 8.80 6.22 6.32
N ARG A 356 8.12 6.61 5.24
CA ARG A 356 6.65 6.61 5.17
C ARG A 356 6.08 5.20 5.42
N THR A 357 6.65 4.19 4.77
CA THR A 357 6.22 2.80 4.97
C THR A 357 6.45 2.34 6.41
N ILE A 358 7.57 2.72 7.01
CA ILE A 358 7.86 2.47 8.43
C ILE A 358 6.79 3.12 9.33
N ALA A 359 6.42 4.38 9.10
CA ALA A 359 5.39 5.07 9.86
C ALA A 359 4.03 4.35 9.79
N TRP A 360 3.66 3.87 8.58
CA TRP A 360 2.45 3.10 8.36
C TRP A 360 2.46 1.76 9.13
N GLN A 361 3.57 1.02 9.02
CA GLN A 361 3.74 -0.26 9.71
C GLN A 361 3.78 -0.11 11.25
N LEU A 362 4.40 0.96 11.77
CA LEU A 362 4.37 1.27 13.19
C LEU A 362 2.93 1.50 13.69
N GLY A 363 2.11 2.18 12.90
CA GLY A 363 0.69 2.36 13.23
C GLY A 363 -0.04 1.03 13.34
N PHE A 364 0.12 0.13 12.37
CA PHE A 364 -0.48 -1.21 12.41
C PHE A 364 0.16 -2.15 13.43
N MET A 365 1.41 -1.92 13.84
CA MET A 365 2.02 -2.67 14.93
C MET A 365 1.46 -2.25 16.29
N VAL A 366 1.34 -0.95 16.52
CA VAL A 366 0.96 -0.40 17.83
C VAL A 366 -0.57 -0.39 18.03
N GLY A 367 -1.32 -0.11 16.95
CA GLY A 367 -2.77 0.08 16.98
C GLY A 367 -3.54 -1.08 17.58
N PRO A 368 -3.43 -2.32 17.08
CA PRO A 368 -4.21 -3.44 17.58
C PRO A 368 -3.90 -3.78 19.05
N ALA A 369 -2.62 -3.75 19.46
CA ALA A 369 -2.22 -4.04 20.84
C ALA A 369 -2.79 -3.00 21.81
N LEU A 370 -2.61 -1.70 21.51
CA LEU A 370 -3.16 -0.65 22.36
C LEU A 370 -4.70 -0.64 22.33
N GLY A 371 -5.28 -0.85 21.14
CA GLY A 371 -6.73 -0.86 20.97
C GLY A 371 -7.40 -1.96 21.78
N THR A 372 -6.93 -3.19 21.67
CA THR A 372 -7.50 -4.32 22.42
C THR A 372 -7.21 -4.22 23.93
N LEU A 373 -6.05 -3.68 24.32
CA LEU A 373 -5.74 -3.42 25.72
C LEU A 373 -6.71 -2.38 26.33
N LEU A 374 -7.01 -1.31 25.61
CA LEU A 374 -7.95 -0.29 26.05
C LEU A 374 -9.39 -0.81 26.03
N LEU A 375 -9.78 -1.57 25.00
CA LEU A 375 -11.09 -2.19 24.89
C LEU A 375 -11.35 -3.16 26.05
N ALA A 376 -10.33 -3.95 26.43
CA ALA A 376 -10.41 -4.84 27.58
C ALA A 376 -10.67 -4.12 28.93
N ARG A 377 -10.39 -2.81 29.00
CA ARG A 377 -10.71 -1.97 30.16
C ARG A 377 -12.09 -1.35 30.05
N SER A 378 -12.37 -0.69 28.96
CA SER A 378 -13.70 -0.19 28.61
C SER A 378 -13.77 0.27 27.15
N PRO A 379 -14.94 0.15 26.49
CA PRO A 379 -15.18 0.72 25.16
C PRO A 379 -14.85 2.21 25.08
N ALA A 380 -15.24 2.96 26.12
CA ALA A 380 -15.01 4.41 26.19
C ALA A 380 -13.49 4.72 26.21
N ALA A 381 -12.68 3.95 26.96
CA ALA A 381 -11.24 4.16 27.01
C ALA A 381 -10.61 4.02 25.61
N LEU A 382 -11.03 3.02 24.82
CA LEU A 382 -10.55 2.84 23.46
C LEU A 382 -10.94 3.99 22.56
N TRP A 383 -12.25 4.21 22.38
CA TRP A 383 -12.73 5.09 21.33
C TRP A 383 -12.52 6.58 21.63
N LEU A 384 -12.54 6.98 22.92
CA LEU A 384 -12.18 8.34 23.32
C LEU A 384 -10.67 8.60 23.12
N ALA A 385 -9.80 7.63 23.47
CA ALA A 385 -8.37 7.77 23.23
C ALA A 385 -8.06 7.84 21.72
N ALA A 386 -8.72 7.01 20.91
CA ALA A 386 -8.57 7.01 19.45
C ALA A 386 -9.05 8.34 18.85
N ALA A 387 -10.22 8.84 19.26
CA ALA A 387 -10.75 10.13 18.82
C ALA A 387 -9.81 11.28 19.21
N GLY A 388 -9.32 11.30 20.47
CA GLY A 388 -8.37 12.29 20.95
C GLY A 388 -7.06 12.28 20.15
N ALA A 389 -6.51 11.09 19.85
CA ALA A 389 -5.31 10.94 19.04
C ALA A 389 -5.51 11.43 17.60
N CYS A 390 -6.66 11.11 16.96
CA CYS A 390 -7.01 11.61 15.63
C CYS A 390 -7.19 13.14 15.62
N ALA A 391 -7.83 13.71 16.65
CA ALA A 391 -7.97 15.16 16.81
C ALA A 391 -6.61 15.84 17.00
N ALA A 392 -5.74 15.28 17.85
CA ALA A 392 -4.38 15.77 18.02
C ALA A 392 -3.57 15.71 16.72
N ALA A 393 -3.71 14.65 15.92
CA ALA A 393 -3.10 14.54 14.60
C ALA A 393 -3.65 15.57 13.61
N ALA A 394 -4.96 15.89 13.67
CA ALA A 394 -5.57 16.96 12.89
C ALA A 394 -4.97 18.32 13.24
N VAL A 395 -4.86 18.65 14.52
CA VAL A 395 -4.20 19.88 15.00
C VAL A 395 -2.73 19.90 14.61
N GLY A 396 -2.02 18.78 14.80
CA GLY A 396 -0.62 18.63 14.38
C GLY A 396 -0.42 18.89 12.90
N SER A 397 -1.36 18.45 12.05
CA SER A 397 -1.35 18.76 10.61
C SER A 397 -1.45 20.27 10.35
N LEU A 398 -2.32 20.99 11.05
CA LEU A 398 -2.47 22.45 10.91
C LEU A 398 -1.21 23.17 11.35
N LEU A 399 -0.59 22.77 12.46
CA LEU A 399 0.66 23.34 12.97
C LEU A 399 1.83 23.14 12.00
N LEU A 400 1.80 22.08 11.20
CA LEU A 400 2.79 21.80 10.16
C LEU A 400 2.61 22.68 8.90
N GLU A 401 1.43 23.29 8.69
CA GLU A 401 1.14 24.03 7.45
C GLU A 401 2.20 25.11 7.16
N GLY A 402 2.64 25.83 8.18
CA GLY A 402 3.68 26.88 8.04
C GLY A 402 5.11 26.38 7.84
N ARG A 403 5.34 25.07 8.03
CA ARG A 403 6.68 24.46 7.92
C ARG A 403 6.88 23.68 6.61
N ILE A 404 5.81 23.48 5.85
CA ILE A 404 5.86 22.81 4.54
C ILE A 404 6.23 23.81 3.46
N PRO A 405 7.20 23.51 2.57
CA PRO A 405 7.57 24.38 1.45
C PRO A 405 6.36 24.72 0.57
N LEU A 406 6.29 25.96 0.09
CA LEU A 406 5.14 26.46 -0.70
C LEU A 406 4.85 25.61 -1.93
N VAL A 407 5.87 25.02 -2.55
CA VAL A 407 5.73 24.14 -3.73
C VAL A 407 4.96 22.87 -3.38
N ALA A 408 5.18 22.30 -2.19
CA ALA A 408 4.51 21.10 -1.70
C ALA A 408 3.21 21.39 -0.93
N ALA A 409 2.92 22.66 -0.61
CA ALA A 409 1.81 23.04 0.27
C ALA A 409 0.43 22.86 -0.36
N ARG A 410 0.33 22.85 -1.69
CA ARG A 410 -0.94 22.72 -2.42
C ARG A 410 -0.92 21.55 -3.37
N THR A 411 -2.07 20.91 -3.56
CA THR A 411 -2.25 19.89 -4.59
C THR A 411 -2.08 20.49 -5.97
N PRO A 412 -1.24 19.94 -6.88
CA PRO A 412 -1.08 20.45 -8.23
C PRO A 412 -2.43 20.53 -8.94
N ARG A 413 -2.63 21.59 -9.73
CA ARG A 413 -3.75 21.63 -10.67
C ARG A 413 -3.35 20.86 -11.92
N ALA A 414 -4.22 20.00 -12.42
CA ALA A 414 -4.01 19.38 -13.72
C ALA A 414 -3.91 20.52 -14.75
N THR A 415 -2.75 20.71 -15.35
CA THR A 415 -2.58 21.60 -16.50
C THR A 415 -3.47 21.03 -17.61
N ARG A 416 -4.55 21.75 -17.97
CA ARG A 416 -5.29 21.45 -19.19
C ARG A 416 -4.27 21.57 -20.31
N VAL A 417 -3.73 20.46 -20.79
CA VAL A 417 -3.02 20.43 -22.07
C VAL A 417 -4.04 20.88 -23.11
N PRO A 418 -3.85 22.02 -23.80
CA PRO A 418 -4.79 22.46 -24.81
C PRO A 418 -4.88 21.34 -25.83
N SER A 419 -6.08 20.89 -26.15
CA SER A 419 -6.34 19.82 -27.14
C SER A 419 -5.82 20.13 -28.54
N LYS A 420 -5.31 21.34 -28.75
CA LYS A 420 -4.65 21.80 -29.98
C LYS A 420 -3.15 21.44 -30.09
N ALA A 421 -2.48 21.00 -28.99
CA ALA A 421 -1.05 20.66 -29.04
C ALA A 421 -0.76 19.23 -29.53
N PHE A 422 -1.75 18.41 -29.81
CA PHE A 422 -1.59 17.06 -30.35
C PHE A 422 -1.91 16.97 -31.86
N ARG A 423 -1.77 18.08 -32.59
CA ARG A 423 -1.62 18.00 -34.04
C ARG A 423 -0.13 17.95 -34.34
N VAL A 424 0.48 16.76 -34.14
CA VAL A 424 1.80 16.46 -34.72
C VAL A 424 1.58 16.47 -36.23
N GLU A 425 1.94 17.58 -36.88
CA GLU A 425 2.19 17.58 -38.31
C GLU A 425 3.33 16.59 -38.57
N TRP A 426 2.96 15.40 -39.00
CA TRP A 426 3.88 14.52 -39.67
C TRP A 426 4.28 15.20 -40.97
N ARG A 427 5.21 16.14 -40.96
CA ARG A 427 5.98 16.45 -42.16
C ARG A 427 6.72 15.17 -42.50
N THR A 428 6.25 14.55 -43.54
CA THR A 428 7.01 13.55 -44.30
C THR A 428 8.33 14.17 -44.67
N VAL A 429 9.36 13.84 -43.89
CA VAL A 429 10.74 14.01 -44.33
C VAL A 429 10.94 12.94 -45.37
N THR A 430 10.66 13.30 -46.61
CA THR A 430 11.15 12.57 -47.78
C THR A 430 12.65 12.75 -47.77
N MET A 431 13.38 11.74 -47.29
CA MET A 431 14.79 11.59 -47.62
C MET A 431 14.91 11.43 -49.15
N PRO A 432 15.78 12.18 -49.82
CA PRO A 432 16.12 11.85 -51.19
C PRO A 432 16.81 10.49 -51.20
N LEU A 433 16.25 9.54 -51.92
CA LEU A 433 16.93 8.33 -52.33
C LEU A 433 17.92 8.75 -53.39
N ASP A 434 19.16 9.04 -53.03
CA ASP A 434 20.26 9.12 -53.96
C ASP A 434 20.58 7.71 -54.47
N ASP A 435 20.36 7.55 -55.76
CA ASP A 435 20.57 6.39 -56.59
C ASP A 435 22.10 6.12 -56.72
N PRO A 436 22.65 4.95 -56.35
CA PRO A 436 24.07 4.66 -56.51
C PRO A 436 24.35 3.91 -57.81
N LEU A 437 24.11 4.51 -58.96
CA LEU A 437 24.62 3.95 -60.23
C LEU A 437 24.82 5.09 -61.28
N SER A 438 25.98 5.78 -61.22
CA SER A 438 26.65 6.22 -62.46
C SER A 438 28.00 6.84 -62.15
N THR A 439 28.93 6.37 -62.91
CA THR A 439 30.24 6.95 -63.32
C THR A 439 31.42 6.77 -62.38
N GLY A 440 32.28 5.90 -62.91
CA GLY A 440 33.63 5.74 -62.52
C GLY A 440 34.51 6.97 -62.79
N ALA A 441 35.40 7.22 -61.85
CA ALA A 441 36.62 7.97 -62.06
C ALA A 441 37.69 7.42 -61.11
N LYS A 442 38.83 7.05 -61.78
CA LYS A 442 40.05 6.54 -61.15
C LYS A 442 40.67 7.51 -60.16
N PRO A 443 41.41 7.03 -59.15
CA PRO A 443 42.27 7.87 -58.36
C PRO A 443 43.60 8.16 -59.02
N SER A 444 44.09 9.38 -58.98
CA SER A 444 45.49 9.74 -59.30
C SER A 444 46.26 10.02 -57.97
N PRO A 445 47.54 9.62 -57.92
CA PRO A 445 48.40 9.67 -56.76
C PRO A 445 49.25 10.98 -56.75
N HIS A 446 49.49 11.55 -55.61
CA HIS A 446 50.62 12.41 -55.20
C HIS A 446 50.07 13.21 -53.99
N GLN A 447 50.64 13.18 -52.82
CA GLN A 447 52.00 13.52 -52.41
C GLN A 447 52.29 12.96 -51.03
N ALA A 448 53.35 12.24 -50.92
CA ALA A 448 54.07 11.99 -49.69
C ALA A 448 55.02 13.16 -49.40
N SER A 449 55.49 13.22 -48.18
CA SER A 449 56.50 14.08 -47.60
C SER A 449 55.98 14.95 -46.50
N GLU A 450 56.47 14.96 -45.32
CA GLU A 450 57.77 14.88 -44.67
C GLU A 450 57.55 14.68 -43.17
N ALA A 451 58.20 13.69 -42.60
CA ALA A 451 59.45 13.72 -41.84
C ALA A 451 59.28 14.28 -40.41
N SER A 452 59.25 13.38 -39.44
CA SER A 452 60.37 12.93 -38.58
C SER A 452 60.94 13.92 -37.56
N PRO A 453 61.70 13.47 -36.56
CA PRO A 453 61.33 13.36 -35.16
C PRO A 453 62.36 14.08 -34.26
N LEU A 454 62.09 14.25 -32.97
CA LEU A 454 63.14 14.44 -31.93
C LEU A 454 62.54 14.04 -30.57
N ARG A 455 62.99 12.94 -29.97
CA ARG A 455 64.10 12.82 -28.98
C ARG A 455 63.94 13.85 -27.85
N GLY A 456 63.77 13.37 -26.64
CA GLY A 456 64.71 12.85 -25.76
C GLY A 456 64.39 13.14 -24.30
N GLY A 457 64.74 12.19 -23.49
CA GLY A 457 65.36 12.34 -22.20
C GLY A 457 64.41 12.75 -21.06
N GLY A 458 64.28 12.07 -19.97
CA GLY A 458 65.19 11.27 -19.26
C GLY A 458 65.08 11.52 -17.77
N ARG A 459 65.16 10.42 -17.00
CA ARG A 459 65.53 10.36 -15.54
C ARG A 459 64.48 10.80 -14.52
N ARG A 460 63.94 9.87 -13.74
CA ARG A 460 64.45 9.16 -12.53
C ARG A 460 64.44 10.03 -11.26
N THR A 461 63.92 9.34 -10.25
CA THR A 461 64.21 9.41 -8.79
C THR A 461 63.36 10.49 -8.06
N THR A 462 62.68 10.19 -7.00
CA THR A 462 62.75 9.24 -5.88
C THR A 462 61.36 8.82 -5.42
#